data_a6f33910a1e5534bab2ec2339d5d5626
#
_entry.id   a6f33910a1e5534bab2ec2339d5d5626
#
_cell.length_a   1.000
_cell.length_b   1.000
_cell.length_c   1.000
_cell.angle_alpha   90.00
_cell.angle_beta   90.00
_cell.angle_gamma   90.00
#
_symmetry.space_group_name_H-M   'P 1'
#
loop_
_entity.id
_entity.type
_entity.pdbx_description
1 polymer ?
#
loop_
_entity_poly.entity_id
_entity_poly.type
_entity_poly.pdbx_seq_one_letter_code
_entity_poly.pdbx_strand_id
1 'polypeptide(L)'
;MSKSSKKKETLLHSRARVLVTGAAGFIGSALVHALNQRGITQIVVTDFLGQDEKWRNLAPLEFEDYVPADKLLENLARDPDFYGKFAACFHLGACSSTTVTDATYVMENNFTYTKTLCRWALQAGTRFVYASSAATYGDGSAGMDDKTENLRAYHPLNLYGYSKHLFDLYAQKEEILPEIIGLKYFNVFGPNEYHKADMRSLVCKAHEQIVSTGKIRLFKSYKPKFPDGGQQRDFVYVKDAVAMTLHLAESESAGGLYNIGAGVARTWVDLANALFSALGRPPEIEFIEMPESIRHQYQYYTCADIAKVRATGYVVPTTTLENAVKDYAVNYLQTGARLGE
;
A
#
# COMPACT_ATOMS: atom_id res chain seq x y z
N MET A 1 -28.77 22.28 -34.11
CA MET A 1 -27.31 22.34 -33.83
C MET A 1 -27.05 21.45 -32.63
N SER A 2 -26.58 20.24 -32.89
CA SER A 2 -26.24 19.25 -31.82
C SER A 2 -24.97 19.72 -31.11
N LYS A 3 -25.05 20.04 -29.81
CA LYS A 3 -23.89 20.26 -28.97
C LYS A 3 -23.18 18.92 -28.79
N SER A 4 -22.12 18.70 -29.55
CA SER A 4 -21.17 17.60 -29.30
C SER A 4 -20.65 17.76 -27.86
N SER A 5 -21.12 16.95 -26.94
CA SER A 5 -20.50 16.84 -25.60
C SER A 5 -19.10 16.28 -25.81
N LYS A 6 -18.07 17.09 -25.78
CA LYS A 6 -16.69 16.59 -25.68
C LYS A 6 -16.66 15.73 -24.41
N LYS A 7 -16.49 14.41 -24.56
CA LYS A 7 -16.15 13.55 -23.44
C LYS A 7 -14.93 14.15 -22.76
N LYS A 8 -15.05 14.51 -21.47
CA LYS A 8 -13.93 15.01 -20.68
C LYS A 8 -12.89 13.89 -20.64
N GLU A 9 -11.68 14.19 -21.06
CA GLU A 9 -10.59 13.22 -21.06
C GLU A 9 -10.29 12.83 -19.62
N THR A 10 -10.12 11.52 -19.33
CA THR A 10 -9.79 11.03 -17.98
C THR A 10 -8.41 11.56 -17.58
N LEU A 11 -8.19 11.77 -16.29
CA LEU A 11 -6.90 12.27 -15.77
C LEU A 11 -5.74 11.36 -16.18
N LEU A 12 -5.95 10.04 -16.11
CA LEU A 12 -4.95 9.01 -16.43
C LEU A 12 -5.20 8.42 -17.84
N HIS A 13 -5.05 9.26 -18.87
CA HIS A 13 -5.08 8.82 -20.28
C HIS A 13 -3.70 8.36 -20.75
N SER A 14 -3.60 7.71 -21.90
CA SER A 14 -2.35 7.12 -22.43
C SER A 14 -1.18 8.11 -22.61
N ARG A 15 -1.44 9.39 -22.70
CA ARG A 15 -0.43 10.46 -22.77
C ARG A 15 -0.25 11.20 -21.45
N ALA A 16 -0.89 10.75 -20.37
CA ALA A 16 -0.73 11.37 -19.08
C ALA A 16 0.68 11.12 -18.55
N ARG A 17 1.35 12.16 -18.10
CA ARG A 17 2.65 12.07 -17.44
C ARG A 17 2.43 11.94 -15.94
N VAL A 18 3.08 10.94 -15.31
CA VAL A 18 2.84 10.54 -13.92
C VAL A 18 4.16 10.44 -13.17
N LEU A 19 4.18 10.92 -11.92
CA LEU A 19 5.29 10.72 -10.99
C LEU A 19 4.91 9.62 -9.99
N VAL A 20 5.78 8.60 -9.83
CA VAL A 20 5.60 7.54 -8.84
C VAL A 20 6.83 7.46 -7.94
N THR A 21 6.68 7.76 -6.65
CA THR A 21 7.74 7.57 -5.67
C THR A 21 7.60 6.24 -4.95
N GLY A 22 8.72 5.63 -4.53
CA GLY A 22 8.71 4.26 -4.03
C GLY A 22 8.37 3.24 -5.14
N ALA A 23 8.67 3.60 -6.38
CA ALA A 23 8.26 2.87 -7.57
C ALA A 23 8.88 1.47 -7.68
N ALA A 24 10.08 1.26 -7.16
CA ALA A 24 10.73 -0.05 -7.09
C ALA A 24 10.18 -0.91 -5.95
N GLY A 25 9.46 -0.31 -5.00
CA GLY A 25 8.84 -1.00 -3.87
C GLY A 25 7.67 -1.89 -4.29
N PHE A 26 7.10 -2.58 -3.33
CA PHE A 26 6.01 -3.54 -3.52
C PHE A 26 4.77 -2.94 -4.20
N ILE A 27 4.10 -1.98 -3.56
CA ILE A 27 2.87 -1.37 -4.10
C ILE A 27 3.21 -0.44 -5.28
N GLY A 28 4.36 0.27 -5.21
CA GLY A 28 4.78 1.19 -6.26
C GLY A 28 4.99 0.51 -7.61
N SER A 29 5.69 -0.62 -7.64
CA SER A 29 5.90 -1.37 -8.88
C SER A 29 4.61 -1.99 -9.42
N ALA A 30 3.72 -2.45 -8.54
CA ALA A 30 2.40 -2.92 -8.95
C ALA A 30 1.56 -1.77 -9.56
N LEU A 31 1.68 -0.55 -9.04
CA LEU A 31 1.04 0.63 -9.62
C LEU A 31 1.61 0.97 -11.00
N VAL A 32 2.95 0.97 -11.17
CA VAL A 32 3.60 1.21 -12.47
C VAL A 32 3.15 0.16 -13.47
N HIS A 33 3.13 -1.13 -13.08
CA HIS A 33 2.60 -2.21 -13.93
C HIS A 33 1.15 -1.93 -14.38
N ALA A 34 0.26 -1.55 -13.44
CA ALA A 34 -1.13 -1.26 -13.77
C ALA A 34 -1.29 -0.03 -14.68
N LEU A 35 -0.42 0.97 -14.57
CA LEU A 35 -0.36 2.11 -15.49
C LEU A 35 0.08 1.65 -16.88
N ASN A 36 1.10 0.78 -16.99
CA ASN A 36 1.55 0.19 -18.25
C ASN A 36 0.44 -0.61 -18.93
N GLN A 37 -0.36 -1.39 -18.18
CA GLN A 37 -1.53 -2.10 -18.72
C GLN A 37 -2.59 -1.15 -19.31
N ARG A 38 -2.60 0.12 -18.94
CA ARG A 38 -3.45 1.19 -19.50
C ARG A 38 -2.77 1.96 -20.63
N GLY A 39 -1.57 1.54 -21.07
CA GLY A 39 -0.76 2.20 -22.09
C GLY A 39 -0.11 3.50 -21.64
N ILE A 40 0.00 3.73 -20.32
CA ILE A 40 0.69 4.89 -19.75
C ILE A 40 2.14 4.50 -19.49
N THR A 41 3.06 5.12 -20.26
CA THR A 41 4.51 4.87 -20.19
C THR A 41 5.31 6.13 -19.87
N GLN A 42 4.69 7.32 -19.95
CA GLN A 42 5.29 8.58 -19.52
C GLN A 42 5.30 8.68 -17.99
N ILE A 43 6.06 7.79 -17.36
CA ILE A 43 6.15 7.66 -15.92
C ILE A 43 7.55 8.02 -15.47
N VAL A 44 7.70 9.04 -14.65
CA VAL A 44 8.93 9.28 -13.91
C VAL A 44 8.87 8.47 -12.63
N VAL A 45 9.80 7.52 -12.47
CA VAL A 45 9.88 6.67 -11.29
C VAL A 45 11.02 7.15 -10.38
N THR A 46 10.78 7.15 -9.07
CA THR A 46 11.81 7.51 -8.09
C THR A 46 11.80 6.57 -6.90
N ASP A 47 12.98 6.19 -6.45
CA ASP A 47 13.19 5.33 -5.29
C ASP A 47 14.62 5.46 -4.75
N PHE A 48 14.86 4.92 -3.54
CA PHE A 48 16.18 4.57 -3.03
C PHE A 48 16.42 3.09 -3.32
N LEU A 49 17.11 2.73 -4.41
CA LEU A 49 17.29 1.32 -4.78
C LEU A 49 18.09 0.51 -3.75
N GLY A 50 19.02 1.17 -3.05
CA GLY A 50 19.80 0.51 -1.99
C GLY A 50 20.65 -0.66 -2.51
N GLN A 51 20.76 -1.70 -1.70
CA GLN A 51 21.54 -2.91 -2.01
C GLN A 51 20.67 -4.18 -2.10
N ASP A 52 19.35 -4.04 -1.97
CA ASP A 52 18.40 -5.14 -2.10
C ASP A 52 17.98 -5.38 -3.57
N GLU A 53 17.16 -6.38 -3.79
CA GLU A 53 16.72 -6.78 -5.13
C GLU A 53 15.49 -6.03 -5.67
N LYS A 54 15.03 -4.96 -5.01
CA LYS A 54 13.80 -4.27 -5.45
C LYS A 54 13.89 -3.64 -6.84
N TRP A 55 15.11 -3.36 -7.35
CA TRP A 55 15.30 -2.92 -8.72
C TRP A 55 14.72 -3.91 -9.75
N ARG A 56 14.66 -5.20 -9.42
CA ARG A 56 14.07 -6.25 -10.28
C ARG A 56 12.57 -6.05 -10.48
N ASN A 57 11.89 -5.36 -9.57
CA ASN A 57 10.49 -5.04 -9.73
C ASN A 57 10.24 -4.00 -10.83
N LEU A 58 11.26 -3.21 -11.19
CA LEU A 58 11.19 -2.24 -12.30
C LEU A 58 11.65 -2.83 -13.62
N ALA A 59 12.46 -3.87 -13.61
CA ALA A 59 13.09 -4.43 -14.80
C ALA A 59 12.10 -4.79 -15.94
N PRO A 60 10.92 -5.38 -15.68
CA PRO A 60 9.94 -5.71 -16.72
C PRO A 60 8.99 -4.56 -17.06
N LEU A 61 9.13 -3.36 -16.44
CA LEU A 61 8.18 -2.26 -16.55
C LEU A 61 8.67 -1.15 -17.49
N GLU A 62 7.71 -0.47 -18.13
CA GLU A 62 7.99 0.66 -19.00
C GLU A 62 7.83 1.98 -18.25
N PHE A 63 8.85 2.83 -18.28
CA PHE A 63 8.82 4.17 -17.70
C PHE A 63 9.76 5.11 -18.46
N GLU A 64 9.52 6.43 -18.34
CA GLU A 64 10.25 7.46 -19.06
C GLU A 64 11.64 7.69 -18.47
N ASP A 65 11.73 7.79 -17.13
CA ASP A 65 12.99 8.11 -16.45
C ASP A 65 12.98 7.56 -15.02
N TYR A 66 14.19 7.25 -14.51
CA TYR A 66 14.45 6.91 -13.12
C TYR A 66 15.24 8.03 -12.45
N VAL A 67 14.70 8.57 -11.37
CA VAL A 67 15.33 9.63 -10.57
C VAL A 67 15.60 9.11 -9.16
N PRO A 68 16.86 9.14 -8.64
CA PRO A 68 17.13 8.86 -7.24
C PRO A 68 16.27 9.75 -6.31
N ALA A 69 15.73 9.19 -5.24
CA ALA A 69 14.73 9.90 -4.43
C ALA A 69 15.27 11.17 -3.73
N ASP A 70 16.54 11.20 -3.36
CA ASP A 70 17.23 12.39 -2.85
C ASP A 70 17.33 13.49 -3.92
N LYS A 71 17.59 13.12 -5.18
CA LYS A 71 17.71 14.07 -6.28
C LYS A 71 16.38 14.66 -6.73
N LEU A 72 15.28 13.93 -6.56
CA LEU A 72 13.95 14.46 -6.89
C LEU A 72 13.68 15.78 -6.17
N LEU A 73 13.78 15.79 -4.83
CA LEU A 73 13.50 17.01 -4.05
C LEU A 73 14.50 18.12 -4.31
N GLU A 74 15.79 17.80 -4.48
CA GLU A 74 16.81 18.79 -4.85
C GLU A 74 16.48 19.49 -6.18
N ASN A 75 16.10 18.73 -7.20
CA ASN A 75 15.75 19.27 -8.51
C ASN A 75 14.48 20.11 -8.47
N LEU A 76 13.44 19.64 -7.78
CA LEU A 76 12.17 20.38 -7.62
C LEU A 76 12.35 21.66 -6.79
N ALA A 77 13.25 21.67 -5.80
CA ALA A 77 13.56 22.86 -5.01
C ALA A 77 14.30 23.92 -5.83
N ARG A 78 15.17 23.49 -6.77
CA ARG A 78 15.91 24.37 -7.67
C ARG A 78 15.03 24.91 -8.80
N ASP A 79 14.20 24.07 -9.37
CA ASP A 79 13.27 24.36 -10.45
C ASP A 79 12.00 23.51 -10.29
N PRO A 80 10.88 24.09 -9.85
CA PRO A 80 9.63 23.35 -9.67
C PRO A 80 9.09 22.71 -10.95
N ASP A 81 9.45 23.24 -12.12
CA ASP A 81 9.06 22.73 -13.43
C ASP A 81 10.13 21.82 -14.07
N PHE A 82 11.19 21.46 -13.35
CA PHE A 82 12.34 20.70 -13.87
C PHE A 82 11.93 19.44 -14.65
N TYR A 83 10.95 18.72 -14.14
CA TYR A 83 10.41 17.52 -14.82
C TYR A 83 9.18 17.80 -15.67
N GLY A 84 8.79 19.08 -15.86
CA GLY A 84 7.55 19.45 -16.55
C GLY A 84 6.29 19.13 -15.73
N LYS A 85 5.13 19.16 -16.38
CA LYS A 85 3.84 18.99 -15.70
C LYS A 85 3.47 17.51 -15.57
N PHE A 86 3.00 17.13 -14.38
CA PHE A 86 2.44 15.83 -14.10
C PHE A 86 0.91 15.93 -13.93
N ALA A 87 0.20 14.94 -14.48
CA ALA A 87 -1.23 14.75 -14.20
C ALA A 87 -1.46 14.30 -12.76
N ALA A 88 -0.63 13.38 -12.27
CA ALA A 88 -0.70 12.87 -10.92
C ALA A 88 0.69 12.56 -10.35
N CYS A 89 0.80 12.66 -9.03
CA CYS A 89 1.93 12.20 -8.23
C CYS A 89 1.43 11.14 -7.24
N PHE A 90 1.87 9.90 -7.42
CA PHE A 90 1.63 8.80 -6.49
C PHE A 90 2.82 8.66 -5.55
N HIS A 91 2.67 9.19 -4.35
CA HIS A 91 3.72 9.14 -3.34
C HIS A 91 3.57 7.89 -2.45
N LEU A 92 4.23 6.80 -2.87
CA LEU A 92 4.24 5.50 -2.16
C LEU A 92 5.56 5.22 -1.45
N GLY A 93 6.57 6.07 -1.68
CA GLY A 93 7.89 5.97 -1.03
C GLY A 93 7.82 6.30 0.45
N ALA A 94 8.40 5.44 1.27
CA ALA A 94 8.54 5.62 2.71
C ALA A 94 9.50 4.59 3.30
N CYS A 95 10.06 4.89 4.48
CA CYS A 95 10.58 3.86 5.37
C CYS A 95 9.38 3.10 5.97
N SER A 96 9.04 1.94 5.42
CA SER A 96 7.85 1.15 5.79
C SER A 96 8.12 0.10 6.88
N SER A 97 9.36 -0.03 7.37
CA SER A 97 9.70 -0.95 8.43
C SER A 97 9.13 -0.48 9.77
N THR A 98 8.40 -1.37 10.46
CA THR A 98 7.86 -1.11 11.80
C THR A 98 8.88 -1.35 12.92
N THR A 99 10.07 -1.85 12.58
CA THR A 99 11.15 -2.20 13.52
C THR A 99 12.29 -1.18 13.55
N VAL A 100 12.30 -0.20 12.66
CA VAL A 100 13.29 0.90 12.67
C VAL A 100 13.04 1.80 13.86
N THR A 101 14.11 2.06 14.62
CA THR A 101 14.09 2.87 15.85
C THR A 101 14.69 4.27 15.67
N ASP A 102 15.37 4.52 14.56
CA ASP A 102 15.90 5.85 14.23
C ASP A 102 14.74 6.80 13.85
N ALA A 103 14.30 7.56 14.84
CA ALA A 103 13.19 8.48 14.69
C ALA A 103 13.49 9.61 13.70
N THR A 104 14.72 10.13 13.69
CA THR A 104 15.12 11.20 12.76
C THR A 104 15.01 10.73 11.32
N TYR A 105 15.60 9.59 11.02
CA TYR A 105 15.53 8.98 9.69
C TYR A 105 14.09 8.72 9.23
N VAL A 106 13.26 8.13 10.11
CA VAL A 106 11.85 7.87 9.77
C VAL A 106 11.06 9.16 9.54
N MET A 107 11.27 10.18 10.37
CA MET A 107 10.56 11.45 10.22
C MET A 107 10.98 12.22 8.97
N GLU A 108 12.26 12.22 8.63
CA GLU A 108 12.76 12.83 7.40
C GLU A 108 12.15 12.18 6.16
N ASN A 109 12.15 10.84 6.09
CA ASN A 109 11.67 10.10 4.92
C ASN A 109 10.14 10.04 4.82
N ASN A 110 9.42 9.95 5.95
CA ASN A 110 7.98 9.70 5.92
C ASN A 110 7.15 10.97 6.11
N PHE A 111 7.64 11.94 6.89
CA PHE A 111 6.90 13.17 7.18
C PHE A 111 7.44 14.37 6.37
N THR A 112 8.72 14.70 6.52
CA THR A 112 9.30 15.89 5.89
C THR A 112 9.29 15.77 4.37
N TYR A 113 9.71 14.62 3.85
CA TYR A 113 9.68 14.33 2.41
C TYR A 113 8.25 14.42 1.85
N THR A 114 7.28 13.74 2.49
CA THR A 114 5.88 13.77 2.07
C THR A 114 5.33 15.20 2.06
N LYS A 115 5.62 15.99 3.12
CA LYS A 115 5.17 17.38 3.24
C LYS A 115 5.74 18.26 2.12
N THR A 116 7.02 18.12 1.81
CA THR A 116 7.69 18.90 0.75
C THR A 116 7.11 18.56 -0.61
N LEU A 117 6.97 17.28 -0.92
CA LEU A 117 6.42 16.81 -2.19
C LEU A 117 4.94 17.20 -2.37
N CYS A 118 4.14 17.09 -1.29
CA CYS A 118 2.74 17.49 -1.30
C CYS A 118 2.59 18.99 -1.62
N ARG A 119 3.37 19.86 -0.97
CA ARG A 119 3.35 21.30 -1.23
C ARG A 119 3.69 21.62 -2.68
N TRP A 120 4.75 21.00 -3.20
CA TRP A 120 5.11 21.15 -4.60
C TRP A 120 3.97 20.69 -5.53
N ALA A 121 3.38 19.52 -5.30
CA ALA A 121 2.30 18.98 -6.12
C ALA A 121 1.08 19.90 -6.16
N LEU A 122 0.67 20.44 -5.01
CA LEU A 122 -0.44 21.40 -4.91
C LEU A 122 -0.13 22.70 -5.67
N GLN A 123 1.08 23.24 -5.53
CA GLN A 123 1.50 24.44 -6.26
C GLN A 123 1.56 24.22 -7.77
N ALA A 124 1.96 23.03 -8.22
CA ALA A 124 2.00 22.64 -9.63
C ALA A 124 0.63 22.25 -10.21
N GLY A 125 -0.42 22.20 -9.40
CA GLY A 125 -1.74 21.69 -9.81
C GLY A 125 -1.75 20.20 -10.15
N THR A 126 -0.81 19.44 -9.60
CA THR A 126 -0.66 17.99 -9.78
C THR A 126 -1.53 17.24 -8.77
N ARG A 127 -2.33 16.28 -9.23
CA ARG A 127 -3.14 15.42 -8.34
C ARG A 127 -2.24 14.63 -7.40
N PHE A 128 -2.32 14.88 -6.09
CA PHE A 128 -1.46 14.24 -5.09
C PHE A 128 -2.17 13.10 -4.38
N VAL A 129 -1.61 11.88 -4.52
CA VAL A 129 -2.10 10.65 -3.89
C VAL A 129 -0.96 10.07 -3.07
N TYR A 130 -1.16 9.85 -1.76
CA TYR A 130 -0.09 9.37 -0.90
C TYR A 130 -0.47 8.15 -0.06
N ALA A 131 0.52 7.33 0.23
CA ALA A 131 0.37 6.19 1.13
C ALA A 131 0.37 6.66 2.59
N SER A 132 -0.80 6.67 3.23
CA SER A 132 -0.96 6.55 4.67
C SER A 132 -0.97 5.06 5.06
N SER A 133 -1.49 4.68 6.21
CA SER A 133 -1.49 3.28 6.67
C SER A 133 -2.59 3.02 7.68
N ALA A 134 -3.15 1.80 7.71
CA ALA A 134 -3.99 1.34 8.80
C ALA A 134 -3.23 1.28 10.15
N ALA A 135 -1.90 1.29 10.14
CA ALA A 135 -1.08 1.42 11.37
C ALA A 135 -1.35 2.72 12.15
N THR A 136 -1.91 3.74 11.48
CA THR A 136 -2.32 5.01 12.12
C THR A 136 -3.47 4.84 13.12
N TYR A 137 -4.28 3.79 12.98
CA TYR A 137 -5.40 3.49 13.88
C TYR A 137 -4.98 2.87 15.23
N GLY A 138 -3.69 2.56 15.40
CA GLY A 138 -3.16 1.97 16.62
C GLY A 138 -3.71 0.57 16.88
N ASP A 139 -4.24 0.35 18.09
CA ASP A 139 -4.85 -0.94 18.48
C ASP A 139 -6.29 -1.13 17.98
N GLY A 140 -6.85 -0.11 17.34
CA GLY A 140 -8.22 -0.09 16.82
C GLY A 140 -9.30 0.22 17.87
N SER A 141 -8.93 0.56 19.11
CA SER A 141 -9.90 0.88 20.17
C SER A 141 -10.72 2.13 19.87
N ALA A 142 -10.16 3.08 19.13
CA ALA A 142 -10.87 4.28 18.65
C ALA A 142 -11.61 4.06 17.31
N GLY A 143 -11.69 2.80 16.84
CA GLY A 143 -12.25 2.46 15.52
C GLY A 143 -11.20 2.55 14.40
N MET A 144 -11.67 2.24 13.17
CA MET A 144 -10.87 2.30 11.94
C MET A 144 -11.66 3.04 10.84
N ASP A 145 -12.22 4.20 11.20
CA ASP A 145 -13.10 4.98 10.32
C ASP A 145 -12.29 6.06 9.57
N ASP A 146 -12.30 5.99 8.24
CA ASP A 146 -11.67 6.98 7.36
C ASP A 146 -12.53 8.25 7.14
N LYS A 147 -13.75 8.29 7.72
CA LYS A 147 -14.65 9.44 7.70
C LYS A 147 -14.51 10.35 8.92
N THR A 148 -13.72 9.91 9.91
CA THR A 148 -13.58 10.69 11.14
C THR A 148 -12.88 12.03 10.90
N GLU A 149 -13.38 13.08 11.54
CA GLU A 149 -12.74 14.40 11.55
C GLU A 149 -11.72 14.52 12.67
N ASN A 150 -11.84 13.71 13.72
CA ASN A 150 -10.94 13.75 14.88
C ASN A 150 -9.81 12.71 14.76
N LEU A 151 -8.81 13.00 13.93
CA LEU A 151 -7.64 12.13 13.78
C LEU A 151 -6.83 11.97 15.08
N ARG A 152 -6.90 12.93 16.00
CA ARG A 152 -6.17 12.88 17.27
C ARG A 152 -6.66 11.80 18.24
N ALA A 153 -7.80 11.16 17.96
CA ALA A 153 -8.28 10.02 18.73
C ALA A 153 -7.46 8.74 18.45
N TYR A 154 -6.72 8.70 17.35
CA TYR A 154 -5.91 7.53 16.99
C TYR A 154 -4.53 7.59 17.63
N HIS A 155 -4.07 6.45 18.15
CA HIS A 155 -2.79 6.31 18.85
C HIS A 155 -1.94 5.20 18.18
N PRO A 156 -1.10 5.54 17.20
CA PRO A 156 -0.21 4.58 16.53
C PRO A 156 0.70 3.85 17.52
N LEU A 157 0.89 2.54 17.33
CA LEU A 157 1.65 1.70 18.24
C LEU A 157 3.17 1.67 17.95
N ASN A 158 3.61 2.23 16.84
CA ASN A 158 5.02 2.26 16.44
C ASN A 158 5.36 3.53 15.68
N LEU A 159 6.67 3.76 15.51
CA LEU A 159 7.21 4.96 14.89
C LEU A 159 6.76 5.12 13.42
N TYR A 160 6.68 4.02 12.67
CA TYR A 160 6.16 4.05 11.30
C TYR A 160 4.71 4.57 11.26
N GLY A 161 3.81 3.96 12.05
CA GLY A 161 2.41 4.39 12.15
C GLY A 161 2.30 5.86 12.58
N TYR A 162 3.12 6.27 13.57
CA TYR A 162 3.17 7.65 14.04
C TYR A 162 3.60 8.62 12.92
N SER A 163 4.64 8.29 12.16
CA SER A 163 5.12 9.15 11.07
C SER A 163 4.07 9.39 9.97
N LYS A 164 3.28 8.36 9.64
CA LYS A 164 2.16 8.47 8.69
C LYS A 164 1.01 9.30 9.28
N HIS A 165 0.69 9.02 10.53
CA HIS A 165 -0.35 9.76 11.26
C HIS A 165 -0.02 11.24 11.41
N LEU A 166 1.24 11.58 11.63
CA LEU A 166 1.68 12.97 11.75
C LEU A 166 1.43 13.76 10.44
N PHE A 167 1.60 13.12 9.28
CA PHE A 167 1.27 13.76 8.02
C PHE A 167 -0.25 13.90 7.83
N ASP A 168 -1.05 12.90 8.21
CA ASP A 168 -2.51 13.00 8.19
C ASP A 168 -2.99 14.18 9.06
N LEU A 169 -2.42 14.33 10.29
CA LEU A 169 -2.70 15.46 11.19
C LEU A 169 -2.24 16.81 10.62
N TYR A 170 -1.05 16.84 9.97
CA TYR A 170 -0.56 18.04 9.28
C TYR A 170 -1.54 18.46 8.17
N ALA A 171 -1.94 17.53 7.33
CA ALA A 171 -2.85 17.80 6.22
C ALA A 171 -4.24 18.27 6.71
N GLN A 172 -4.72 17.74 7.83
CA GLN A 172 -5.95 18.22 8.48
C GLN A 172 -5.79 19.65 9.01
N LYS A 173 -4.68 19.93 9.74
CA LYS A 173 -4.41 21.23 10.31
C LYS A 173 -4.26 22.34 9.28
N GLU A 174 -3.61 22.02 8.15
CA GLU A 174 -3.41 22.96 7.03
C GLU A 174 -4.63 23.02 6.09
N GLU A 175 -5.71 22.29 6.42
CA GLU A 175 -6.97 22.23 5.67
C GLU A 175 -6.83 21.74 4.22
N ILE A 176 -5.72 21.01 3.90
CA ILE A 176 -5.44 20.51 2.55
C ILE A 176 -5.97 19.10 2.27
N LEU A 177 -6.53 18.40 3.29
CA LEU A 177 -7.09 17.05 3.10
C LEU A 177 -8.10 16.97 1.94
N PRO A 178 -9.00 17.93 1.71
CA PRO A 178 -9.95 17.85 0.59
C PRO A 178 -9.27 17.90 -0.79
N GLU A 179 -8.05 18.44 -0.89
CA GLU A 179 -7.32 18.63 -2.15
C GLU A 179 -6.42 17.43 -2.49
N ILE A 180 -6.13 16.55 -1.51
CA ILE A 180 -5.23 15.41 -1.64
C ILE A 180 -5.94 14.10 -1.31
N ILE A 181 -5.33 12.97 -1.68
CA ILE A 181 -5.87 11.64 -1.38
C ILE A 181 -4.88 10.86 -0.53
N GLY A 182 -5.26 10.57 0.71
CA GLY A 182 -4.49 9.73 1.62
C GLY A 182 -5.06 8.31 1.69
N LEU A 183 -4.22 7.32 1.42
CA LEU A 183 -4.60 5.92 1.31
C LEU A 183 -4.14 5.13 2.54
N LYS A 184 -5.07 4.79 3.41
CA LYS A 184 -4.81 3.95 4.58
C LYS A 184 -4.82 2.48 4.17
N TYR A 185 -3.68 2.00 3.65
CA TYR A 185 -3.53 0.60 3.26
C TYR A 185 -3.59 -0.32 4.48
N PHE A 186 -4.44 -1.35 4.37
CA PHE A 186 -4.51 -2.46 5.32
C PHE A 186 -3.44 -3.51 5.00
N ASN A 187 -3.67 -4.78 5.28
CA ASN A 187 -2.64 -5.80 5.11
C ASN A 187 -2.51 -6.22 3.64
N VAL A 188 -1.78 -5.42 2.86
CA VAL A 188 -1.53 -5.70 1.45
C VAL A 188 -0.57 -6.88 1.31
N PHE A 189 -0.88 -7.81 0.40
CA PHE A 189 -0.03 -8.93 0.02
C PHE A 189 -0.08 -9.18 -1.49
N GLY A 190 0.95 -9.84 -2.04
CA GLY A 190 0.96 -10.18 -3.46
C GLY A 190 2.35 -10.10 -4.11
N PRO A 191 2.44 -10.24 -5.44
CA PRO A 191 3.70 -10.20 -6.16
C PRO A 191 4.46 -8.89 -5.97
N ASN A 192 5.79 -8.97 -6.13
CA ASN A 192 6.76 -7.88 -5.98
C ASN A 192 7.14 -7.50 -4.54
N GLU A 193 6.75 -8.29 -3.52
CA GLU A 193 7.15 -8.03 -2.13
C GLU A 193 8.46 -8.72 -1.69
N TYR A 194 9.13 -9.47 -2.56
CA TYR A 194 10.27 -10.35 -2.25
C TYR A 194 11.43 -9.64 -1.51
N HIS A 195 11.73 -8.40 -1.87
CA HIS A 195 12.80 -7.58 -1.30
C HIS A 195 12.56 -7.14 0.15
N LYS A 196 11.35 -7.32 0.70
CA LYS A 196 10.97 -6.75 2.01
C LYS A 196 11.49 -7.54 3.22
N ALA A 197 12.35 -8.55 3.03
CA ALA A 197 12.90 -9.39 4.10
C ALA A 197 11.80 -9.85 5.11
N ASP A 198 11.94 -9.55 6.39
CA ASP A 198 10.97 -9.93 7.43
C ASP A 198 9.63 -9.20 7.33
N MET A 199 9.57 -8.09 6.58
CA MET A 199 8.34 -7.34 6.35
C MET A 199 7.48 -7.88 5.20
N ARG A 200 7.87 -8.99 4.57
CA ARG A 200 7.04 -9.73 3.61
C ARG A 200 5.76 -10.25 4.28
N SER A 201 4.71 -10.37 3.50
CA SER A 201 3.45 -10.94 4.00
C SER A 201 3.62 -12.36 4.55
N LEU A 202 2.64 -12.79 5.36
CA LEU A 202 2.62 -14.19 5.80
C LEU A 202 2.44 -15.15 4.61
N VAL A 203 1.74 -14.77 3.53
CA VAL A 203 1.59 -15.62 2.34
C VAL A 203 2.96 -15.97 1.75
N CYS A 204 3.83 -14.97 1.57
CA CYS A 204 5.18 -15.18 1.03
C CYS A 204 6.02 -16.06 1.97
N LYS A 205 6.09 -15.71 3.26
CA LYS A 205 6.86 -16.47 4.26
C LYS A 205 6.32 -17.89 4.49
N ALA A 206 5.02 -18.05 4.49
CA ALA A 206 4.37 -19.36 4.68
C ALA A 206 4.58 -20.27 3.46
N HIS A 207 4.59 -19.73 2.25
CA HIS A 207 4.96 -20.50 1.06
C HIS A 207 6.34 -21.13 1.22
N GLU A 208 7.36 -20.35 1.63
CA GLU A 208 8.71 -20.85 1.90
C GLU A 208 8.72 -21.93 3.00
N GLN A 209 7.95 -21.74 4.08
CA GLN A 209 7.82 -22.74 5.14
C GLN A 209 7.19 -24.05 4.64
N ILE A 210 6.08 -23.96 3.90
CA ILE A 210 5.39 -25.15 3.36
C ILE A 210 6.29 -25.90 2.37
N VAL A 211 7.01 -25.19 1.51
CA VAL A 211 7.91 -25.81 0.53
C VAL A 211 9.07 -26.52 1.24
N SER A 212 9.66 -25.89 2.27
CA SER A 212 10.84 -26.43 2.96
C SER A 212 10.52 -27.47 4.03
N THR A 213 9.39 -27.34 4.75
CA THR A 213 9.08 -28.19 5.92
C THR A 213 7.75 -28.93 5.83
N GLY A 214 6.90 -28.62 4.86
CA GLY A 214 5.54 -29.14 4.76
C GLY A 214 4.52 -28.44 5.68
N LYS A 215 4.95 -27.54 6.57
CA LYS A 215 4.15 -26.94 7.64
C LYS A 215 4.15 -25.42 7.56
N ILE A 216 3.15 -24.81 8.20
CA ILE A 216 3.12 -23.36 8.49
C ILE A 216 3.08 -23.15 10.00
N ARG A 217 3.79 -22.14 10.49
CA ARG A 217 3.79 -21.75 11.91
C ARG A 217 2.93 -20.52 12.12
N LEU A 218 1.93 -20.61 12.98
CA LEU A 218 1.06 -19.52 13.40
C LEU A 218 1.22 -19.25 14.89
N PHE A 219 1.03 -18.02 15.31
CA PHE A 219 1.07 -17.67 16.73
C PHE A 219 -0.16 -18.15 17.46
N LYS A 220 0.06 -18.69 18.67
CA LYS A 220 -1.00 -18.89 19.66
C LYS A 220 -1.62 -17.56 20.05
N SER A 221 -2.86 -17.60 20.54
CA SER A 221 -3.57 -16.44 21.05
C SER A 221 -3.30 -16.23 22.53
N TYR A 222 -3.20 -14.97 22.95
CA TYR A 222 -3.11 -14.55 24.35
C TYR A 222 -4.35 -13.76 24.78
N LYS A 223 -5.41 -13.77 23.96
CA LYS A 223 -6.72 -13.18 24.29
C LYS A 223 -7.81 -14.26 24.21
N PRO A 224 -8.59 -14.51 25.26
CA PRO A 224 -9.60 -15.57 25.28
C PRO A 224 -10.64 -15.51 24.16
N LYS A 225 -10.89 -14.31 23.64
CA LYS A 225 -11.85 -14.08 22.54
C LYS A 225 -11.40 -14.72 21.21
N PHE A 226 -10.11 -14.96 21.03
CA PHE A 226 -9.54 -15.46 19.78
C PHE A 226 -8.88 -16.82 20.02
N PRO A 227 -9.23 -17.88 19.25
CA PRO A 227 -8.48 -19.13 19.28
C PRO A 227 -7.07 -18.95 18.69
N ASP A 228 -6.20 -19.94 18.84
CA ASP A 228 -4.88 -19.97 18.23
C ASP A 228 -4.99 -19.82 16.71
N GLY A 229 -4.20 -18.91 16.13
CA GLY A 229 -4.29 -18.55 14.71
C GLY A 229 -5.58 -17.83 14.30
N GLY A 230 -6.50 -17.57 15.24
CA GLY A 230 -7.80 -16.94 15.01
C GLY A 230 -7.78 -15.41 15.06
N GLN A 231 -6.62 -14.78 15.26
CA GLN A 231 -6.47 -13.34 15.11
C GLN A 231 -6.80 -12.96 13.66
N GLN A 232 -7.45 -11.83 13.46
CA GLN A 232 -8.04 -11.44 12.16
C GLN A 232 -7.37 -10.23 11.55
N ARG A 233 -7.25 -10.25 10.23
CA ARG A 233 -6.76 -9.13 9.41
C ARG A 233 -7.63 -8.92 8.19
N ASP A 234 -7.71 -7.68 7.76
CA ASP A 234 -8.14 -7.35 6.41
C ASP A 234 -6.96 -7.58 5.45
N PHE A 235 -6.99 -8.72 4.77
CA PHE A 235 -5.98 -9.06 3.75
C PHE A 235 -6.44 -8.55 2.40
N VAL A 236 -5.74 -7.56 1.86
CA VAL A 236 -6.06 -6.98 0.56
C VAL A 236 -5.00 -7.37 -0.48
N TYR A 237 -5.47 -7.86 -1.63
CA TYR A 237 -4.59 -8.21 -2.72
C TYR A 237 -4.00 -6.95 -3.37
N VAL A 238 -2.70 -6.95 -3.70
CA VAL A 238 -2.04 -5.76 -4.24
C VAL A 238 -2.69 -5.24 -5.52
N LYS A 239 -3.21 -6.12 -6.37
CA LYS A 239 -3.91 -5.72 -7.60
C LYS A 239 -5.20 -4.95 -7.29
N ASP A 240 -5.96 -5.36 -6.27
CA ASP A 240 -7.16 -4.65 -5.82
C ASP A 240 -6.80 -3.31 -5.16
N ALA A 241 -5.76 -3.30 -4.32
CA ALA A 241 -5.28 -2.07 -3.68
C ALA A 241 -4.86 -1.02 -4.74
N VAL A 242 -4.18 -1.45 -5.79
CA VAL A 242 -3.79 -0.58 -6.92
C VAL A 242 -5.00 -0.14 -7.72
N ALA A 243 -5.99 -1.02 -7.97
CA ALA A 243 -7.21 -0.65 -8.68
C ALA A 243 -8.01 0.44 -7.93
N MET A 244 -8.14 0.33 -6.60
CA MET A 244 -8.75 1.38 -5.76
C MET A 244 -7.94 2.68 -5.81
N THR A 245 -6.60 2.59 -5.74
CA THR A 245 -5.70 3.75 -5.82
C THR A 245 -5.89 4.53 -7.12
N LEU A 246 -5.89 3.84 -8.26
CA LEU A 246 -6.08 4.47 -9.57
C LEU A 246 -7.48 5.05 -9.74
N HIS A 247 -8.52 4.34 -9.27
CA HIS A 247 -9.89 4.86 -9.28
C HIS A 247 -10.02 6.16 -8.49
N LEU A 248 -9.47 6.21 -7.27
CA LEU A 248 -9.52 7.41 -6.44
C LEU A 248 -8.75 8.58 -7.07
N ALA A 249 -7.59 8.31 -7.70
CA ALA A 249 -6.83 9.33 -8.42
C ALA A 249 -7.65 9.97 -9.54
N GLU A 250 -8.45 9.18 -10.27
CA GLU A 250 -9.30 9.63 -11.39
C GLU A 250 -10.61 10.25 -10.93
N SER A 251 -11.06 9.99 -9.70
CA SER A 251 -12.32 10.53 -9.17
C SER A 251 -12.17 12.01 -8.82
N GLU A 252 -12.91 12.88 -9.52
CA GLU A 252 -12.91 14.33 -9.26
C GLU A 252 -13.46 14.68 -7.87
N SER A 253 -14.35 13.86 -7.34
CA SER A 253 -14.96 14.04 -6.02
C SER A 253 -14.10 13.48 -4.87
N ALA A 254 -13.02 12.73 -5.18
CA ALA A 254 -12.18 12.14 -4.15
C ALA A 254 -11.24 13.18 -3.53
N GLY A 255 -11.29 13.29 -2.21
CA GLY A 255 -10.39 14.05 -1.36
C GLY A 255 -10.49 13.53 0.08
N GLY A 256 -9.41 13.70 0.86
CA GLY A 256 -9.32 13.21 2.22
C GLY A 256 -8.70 11.82 2.34
N LEU A 257 -8.99 11.16 3.45
CA LEU A 257 -8.47 9.82 3.77
C LEU A 257 -9.42 8.73 3.30
N TYR A 258 -8.86 7.63 2.80
CA TYR A 258 -9.60 6.46 2.33
C TYR A 258 -8.98 5.17 2.85
N ASN A 259 -9.79 4.28 3.39
CA ASN A 259 -9.37 2.92 3.71
C ASN A 259 -9.20 2.09 2.43
N ILE A 260 -8.06 1.44 2.28
CA ILE A 260 -7.75 0.53 1.17
C ILE A 260 -7.60 -0.87 1.74
N GLY A 261 -8.64 -1.68 1.60
CA GLY A 261 -8.75 -3.02 2.13
C GLY A 261 -9.73 -3.87 1.34
N ALA A 262 -9.86 -5.13 1.72
CA ALA A 262 -10.85 -6.05 1.16
C ALA A 262 -12.26 -5.81 1.71
N GLY A 263 -12.37 -5.15 2.88
CA GLY A 263 -13.61 -4.93 3.60
C GLY A 263 -14.09 -6.16 4.37
N VAL A 264 -13.24 -7.18 4.51
CA VAL A 264 -13.54 -8.44 5.20
C VAL A 264 -12.35 -8.89 6.03
N ALA A 265 -12.57 -9.06 7.34
CA ALA A 265 -11.56 -9.60 8.23
C ALA A 265 -11.50 -11.14 8.12
N ARG A 266 -10.31 -11.69 7.93
CA ARG A 266 -10.05 -13.14 7.81
C ARG A 266 -8.96 -13.56 8.80
N THR A 267 -9.04 -14.80 9.27
CA THR A 267 -8.08 -15.33 10.24
C THR A 267 -6.76 -15.74 9.57
N TRP A 268 -5.70 -15.88 10.38
CA TRP A 268 -4.46 -16.46 9.90
C TRP A 268 -4.63 -17.93 9.48
N VAL A 269 -5.56 -18.66 10.14
CA VAL A 269 -5.92 -20.04 9.75
C VAL A 269 -6.60 -20.05 8.37
N ASP A 270 -7.49 -19.10 8.06
CA ASP A 270 -8.10 -19.00 6.72
C ASP A 270 -7.02 -18.79 5.65
N LEU A 271 -6.06 -17.89 5.89
CA LEU A 271 -4.95 -17.64 4.97
C LEU A 271 -4.08 -18.90 4.79
N ALA A 272 -3.76 -19.59 5.87
CA ALA A 272 -2.99 -20.85 5.81
C ALA A 272 -3.71 -21.92 4.98
N ASN A 273 -5.00 -22.12 5.24
CA ASN A 273 -5.82 -23.09 4.48
C ASN A 273 -5.93 -22.73 2.99
N ALA A 274 -6.09 -21.44 2.67
CA ALA A 274 -6.09 -20.97 1.29
C ALA A 274 -4.77 -21.28 0.58
N LEU A 275 -3.63 -21.10 1.27
CA LEU A 275 -2.31 -21.37 0.71
C LEU A 275 -2.07 -22.88 0.51
N PHE A 276 -2.40 -23.73 1.49
CA PHE A 276 -2.32 -25.18 1.33
C PHE A 276 -3.19 -25.66 0.16
N SER A 277 -4.42 -25.15 0.07
CA SER A 277 -5.33 -25.47 -1.06
C SER A 277 -4.73 -25.06 -2.40
N ALA A 278 -4.14 -23.85 -2.50
CA ALA A 278 -3.49 -23.37 -3.72
C ALA A 278 -2.31 -24.26 -4.15
N LEU A 279 -1.60 -24.84 -3.17
CA LEU A 279 -0.47 -25.75 -3.41
C LEU A 279 -0.87 -27.22 -3.60
N GLY A 280 -2.16 -27.56 -3.49
CA GLY A 280 -2.66 -28.94 -3.59
C GLY A 280 -2.17 -29.83 -2.44
N ARG A 281 -1.94 -29.29 -1.23
CA ARG A 281 -1.43 -29.99 -0.06
C ARG A 281 -2.47 -30.01 1.07
N PRO A 282 -2.50 -31.07 1.91
CA PRO A 282 -3.30 -31.07 3.11
C PRO A 282 -2.76 -30.02 4.10
N PRO A 283 -3.65 -29.32 4.85
CA PRO A 283 -3.23 -28.34 5.85
C PRO A 283 -2.43 -28.98 6.98
N GLU A 284 -1.26 -28.43 7.29
CA GLU A 284 -0.46 -28.79 8.46
C GLU A 284 0.02 -27.52 9.17
N ILE A 285 -0.67 -27.16 10.26
CA ILE A 285 -0.46 -25.91 11.00
C ILE A 285 0.12 -26.24 12.39
N GLU A 286 1.28 -25.66 12.68
CA GLU A 286 1.93 -25.71 13.99
C GLU A 286 1.68 -24.38 14.71
N PHE A 287 1.07 -24.43 15.92
CA PHE A 287 0.88 -23.24 16.73
C PHE A 287 2.07 -23.03 17.67
N ILE A 288 2.74 -21.88 17.53
CA ILE A 288 3.93 -21.51 18.29
C ILE A 288 3.66 -20.34 19.22
N GLU A 289 4.48 -20.21 20.29
CA GLU A 289 4.39 -19.09 21.22
C GLU A 289 4.69 -17.76 20.51
N MET A 290 3.89 -16.75 20.79
CA MET A 290 4.15 -15.39 20.31
C MET A 290 5.30 -14.79 21.14
N PRO A 291 6.36 -14.22 20.51
CA PRO A 291 7.44 -13.57 21.24
C PRO A 291 6.91 -12.47 22.17
N GLU A 292 7.43 -12.41 23.39
CA GLU A 292 6.98 -11.44 24.41
C GLU A 292 7.10 -9.98 23.93
N SER A 293 8.16 -9.69 23.20
CA SER A 293 8.45 -8.34 22.68
C SER A 293 7.34 -7.75 21.80
N ILE A 294 6.50 -8.59 21.17
CA ILE A 294 5.43 -8.14 20.29
C ILE A 294 4.03 -8.29 20.87
N ARG A 295 3.86 -9.05 21.97
CA ARG A 295 2.52 -9.37 22.55
C ARG A 295 1.71 -8.11 22.88
N HIS A 296 2.34 -7.08 23.46
CA HIS A 296 1.68 -5.85 23.90
C HIS A 296 1.27 -4.92 22.73
N GLN A 297 1.95 -5.06 21.57
CA GLN A 297 1.70 -4.25 20.39
C GLN A 297 0.94 -5.02 19.29
N TYR A 298 0.54 -6.29 19.59
CA TYR A 298 -0.08 -7.14 18.60
C TYR A 298 -1.55 -6.81 18.42
N GLN A 299 -1.92 -6.34 17.23
CA GLN A 299 -3.31 -6.12 16.86
C GLN A 299 -4.00 -7.48 16.68
N TYR A 300 -5.17 -7.68 17.29
CA TYR A 300 -5.94 -8.92 17.17
C TYR A 300 -7.02 -8.86 16.08
N TYR A 301 -7.40 -7.67 15.68
CA TYR A 301 -8.44 -7.46 14.69
C TYR A 301 -8.15 -6.22 13.86
N THR A 302 -8.24 -6.33 12.54
CA THR A 302 -8.33 -5.19 11.62
C THR A 302 -9.33 -5.49 10.51
N CYS A 303 -10.16 -4.51 10.15
CA CYS A 303 -11.08 -4.58 9.02
C CYS A 303 -11.30 -3.17 8.47
N ALA A 304 -11.12 -3.00 7.16
CA ALA A 304 -11.37 -1.75 6.49
C ALA A 304 -12.88 -1.52 6.31
N ASP A 305 -13.39 -0.37 6.71
CA ASP A 305 -14.64 0.13 6.14
C ASP A 305 -14.31 0.78 4.78
N ILE A 306 -14.72 0.13 3.69
CA ILE A 306 -14.51 0.61 2.32
C ILE A 306 -15.75 1.33 1.74
N ALA A 307 -16.75 1.66 2.56
CA ALA A 307 -17.95 2.33 2.10
C ALA A 307 -17.66 3.69 1.45
N LYS A 308 -16.67 4.42 1.96
CA LYS A 308 -16.23 5.70 1.40
C LYS A 308 -15.65 5.55 -0.01
N VAL A 309 -14.81 4.53 -0.24
CA VAL A 309 -14.31 4.19 -1.60
C VAL A 309 -15.48 3.82 -2.51
N ARG A 310 -16.42 2.99 -2.04
CA ARG A 310 -17.60 2.61 -2.81
C ARG A 310 -18.47 3.82 -3.19
N ALA A 311 -18.61 4.78 -2.29
CA ALA A 311 -19.38 6.01 -2.53
C ALA A 311 -18.79 6.91 -3.65
N THR A 312 -17.51 6.74 -4.01
CA THR A 312 -16.91 7.42 -5.18
C THR A 312 -17.23 6.75 -6.52
N GLY A 313 -18.07 5.70 -6.51
CA GLY A 313 -18.43 4.95 -7.72
C GLY A 313 -17.51 3.74 -8.01
N TYR A 314 -16.66 3.34 -7.10
CA TYR A 314 -15.85 2.12 -7.25
C TYR A 314 -16.72 0.87 -7.06
N VAL A 315 -17.05 0.19 -8.16
CA VAL A 315 -17.96 -0.97 -8.17
C VAL A 315 -17.25 -2.32 -8.32
N VAL A 316 -15.93 -2.32 -8.57
CA VAL A 316 -15.17 -3.57 -8.79
C VAL A 316 -15.16 -4.39 -7.49
N PRO A 317 -15.61 -5.65 -7.51
CA PRO A 317 -15.52 -6.53 -6.35
C PRO A 317 -14.05 -6.76 -5.95
N THR A 318 -13.79 -6.84 -4.64
CA THR A 318 -12.47 -7.26 -4.15
C THR A 318 -12.26 -8.75 -4.40
N THR A 319 -11.05 -9.13 -4.75
CA THR A 319 -10.66 -10.54 -4.94
C THR A 319 -10.77 -11.28 -3.61
N THR A 320 -11.40 -12.46 -3.61
CA THR A 320 -11.47 -13.28 -2.39
C THR A 320 -10.09 -13.72 -1.93
N LEU A 321 -9.92 -13.95 -0.63
CA LEU A 321 -8.63 -14.38 -0.08
C LEU A 321 -8.10 -15.63 -0.79
N GLU A 322 -8.97 -16.61 -1.05
CA GLU A 322 -8.63 -17.87 -1.71
C GLU A 322 -8.10 -17.64 -3.13
N ASN A 323 -8.78 -16.80 -3.92
CA ASN A 323 -8.39 -16.49 -5.29
C ASN A 323 -7.10 -15.66 -5.33
N ALA A 324 -6.94 -14.68 -4.44
CA ALA A 324 -5.76 -13.85 -4.35
C ALA A 324 -4.52 -14.67 -3.93
N VAL A 325 -4.67 -15.54 -2.92
CA VAL A 325 -3.61 -16.45 -2.48
C VAL A 325 -3.24 -17.45 -3.57
N LYS A 326 -4.24 -17.99 -4.29
CA LYS A 326 -3.99 -18.91 -5.40
C LYS A 326 -3.23 -18.23 -6.55
N ASP A 327 -3.66 -17.04 -6.97
CA ASP A 327 -2.97 -16.29 -8.02
C ASP A 327 -1.52 -15.98 -7.61
N TYR A 328 -1.32 -15.50 -6.39
CA TYR A 328 0.02 -15.19 -5.89
C TYR A 328 0.91 -16.43 -5.75
N ALA A 329 0.41 -17.51 -5.15
CA ALA A 329 1.18 -18.73 -4.93
C ALA A 329 1.58 -19.41 -6.25
N VAL A 330 0.63 -19.58 -7.16
CA VAL A 330 0.84 -20.37 -8.38
C VAL A 330 1.57 -19.59 -9.47
N ASN A 331 1.16 -18.35 -9.71
CA ASN A 331 1.69 -17.58 -10.84
C ASN A 331 2.97 -16.82 -10.49
N TYR A 332 3.27 -16.58 -9.21
CA TYR A 332 4.42 -15.77 -8.80
C TYR A 332 5.36 -16.48 -7.82
N LEU A 333 4.87 -17.01 -6.68
CA LEU A 333 5.76 -17.62 -5.69
C LEU A 333 6.43 -18.91 -6.18
N GLN A 334 5.69 -19.78 -6.92
CA GLN A 334 6.25 -21.01 -7.47
C GLN A 334 7.22 -20.76 -8.63
N THR A 335 7.01 -19.69 -9.38
CA THR A 335 7.82 -19.35 -10.56
C THR A 335 8.95 -18.37 -10.25
N GLY A 336 8.85 -17.63 -9.16
CA GLY A 336 9.73 -16.50 -8.84
C GLY A 336 9.45 -15.26 -9.69
N ALA A 337 8.36 -15.26 -10.47
CA ALA A 337 8.01 -14.19 -11.39
C ALA A 337 7.61 -12.89 -10.67
N ARG A 338 7.69 -11.80 -11.41
CA ARG A 338 7.23 -10.46 -11.03
C ARG A 338 6.12 -9.98 -11.95
N LEU A 339 5.43 -8.92 -11.52
CA LEU A 339 4.46 -8.25 -12.38
C LEU A 339 5.15 -7.69 -13.62
N GLY A 340 4.66 -8.08 -14.81
CA GLY A 340 5.21 -7.67 -16.09
C GLY A 340 6.11 -8.71 -16.78
N GLU A 341 6.50 -9.77 -16.06
CA GLU A 341 7.22 -10.94 -16.61
C GLU A 341 6.28 -11.94 -17.26
#